data_20c65122aaa5b3fa42755c2d1d22a284
#
_entry.id   20c65122aaa5b3fa42755c2d1d22a284
#
_cell.length_a   1.000
_cell.length_b   1.000
_cell.length_c   1.000
_cell.angle_alpha   90.00
_cell.angle_beta   90.00
_cell.angle_gamma   90.00
#
_symmetry.space_group_name_H-M   'P 1'
#
loop_
_entity.id
_entity.type
_entity.pdbx_description
1 polymer ?
#
loop_
_entity_poly.entity_id
_entity_poly.type
_entity_poly.pdbx_seq_one_letter_code
_entity_poly.pdbx_strand_id
1 'polypeptide(L)'
;MNTPLKPKYEQKTNRKPKANNPVVKKQQTKQPPTHKVQGEEVAAVKSGLHPRNRHRGQYDFPALIKVVPELQSHVMKNPKGQWTINFADPIAVKLLNKALLALHYGVTYWDIPEGFLCPPIPGRADYIHRVADLLLKDNPQLNHSQVTALDIGVGANCIYPILGVTEYGWSWVGSDVDPVSVKQASLIVQSNSRLQGHIECRLQNNSQHIFQGIIRAGERYTLTTCNPPFHASLADAQQGTQRKLTNLQANQRKKGRLVTPTSSHSRLNFGGQKAELWCPGGEAAFIGKMAAESQQFAEQVLWFTTLISKGDNVRGMKKQLEKLGAQSIQVVEMAQGQKISRFVAWSFQNAEQRKLWWQAKC
;
A
#
# COMPACT_ATOMS: atom_id res chain seq x y z
N MET A 1 -32.96 61.10 -18.54
CA MET A 1 -32.24 62.14 -17.79
C MET A 1 -30.83 61.59 -17.46
N ASN A 2 -29.89 62.15 -18.12
CA ASN A 2 -28.48 62.28 -17.98
C ASN A 2 -27.66 61.33 -17.05
N THR A 3 -26.84 60.53 -17.69
CA THR A 3 -25.63 59.91 -17.18
C THR A 3 -24.44 60.83 -17.41
N PRO A 4 -23.46 60.97 -16.49
CA PRO A 4 -22.16 61.55 -16.83
C PRO A 4 -21.06 60.51 -16.92
N LEU A 5 -20.21 60.72 -17.94
CA LEU A 5 -19.00 60.04 -18.33
C LEU A 5 -17.84 60.18 -17.34
N LYS A 6 -17.01 59.13 -17.21
CA LYS A 6 -15.71 59.14 -16.50
C LYS A 6 -14.56 59.45 -17.47
N PRO A 7 -13.52 60.19 -17.05
CA PRO A 7 -12.36 60.49 -17.89
C PRO A 7 -11.29 59.39 -17.86
N LYS A 8 -10.62 59.27 -19.02
CA LYS A 8 -9.41 58.42 -19.24
C LYS A 8 -8.18 59.11 -18.67
N TYR A 9 -7.36 58.34 -17.96
CA TYR A 9 -5.99 58.75 -17.61
C TYR A 9 -4.98 58.02 -18.48
N GLU A 10 -4.10 58.78 -19.17
CA GLU A 10 -2.96 58.36 -19.94
C GLU A 10 -1.80 58.00 -18.99
N GLN A 11 -1.14 56.88 -19.25
CA GLN A 11 0.10 56.52 -18.60
C GLN A 11 1.32 56.97 -19.47
N LYS A 12 2.15 57.81 -18.90
CA LYS A 12 3.44 58.23 -19.46
C LYS A 12 4.50 57.20 -19.19
N THR A 13 5.19 56.77 -20.22
CA THR A 13 6.37 55.90 -20.17
C THR A 13 7.61 56.66 -19.78
N ASN A 14 8.29 56.27 -18.72
CA ASN A 14 9.66 56.75 -18.35
C ASN A 14 10.68 55.70 -18.72
N ARG A 15 11.52 56.00 -19.74
CA ARG A 15 12.76 55.28 -20.07
C ARG A 15 13.89 55.86 -19.27
N LYS A 16 14.67 55.03 -18.56
CA LYS A 16 16.00 55.37 -18.02
C LYS A 16 17.13 54.74 -18.88
N PRO A 17 18.29 55.37 -18.96
CA PRO A 17 19.32 55.01 -19.93
C PRO A 17 20.24 53.88 -19.44
N LYS A 18 20.82 53.12 -20.40
CA LYS A 18 21.79 52.04 -20.18
C LYS A 18 23.16 52.64 -19.83
N ALA A 19 23.77 52.12 -18.74
CA ALA A 19 25.18 52.33 -18.42
C ALA A 19 26.02 51.20 -19.02
N ASN A 20 27.07 51.61 -19.81
CA ASN A 20 28.09 50.71 -20.33
C ASN A 20 29.14 50.45 -19.26
N ASN A 21 29.44 49.15 -19.00
CA ASN A 21 30.64 48.76 -18.25
C ASN A 21 31.54 47.86 -19.11
N PRO A 22 32.87 48.04 -19.03
CA PRO A 22 33.82 47.38 -19.95
C PRO A 22 34.12 45.92 -19.54
N VAL A 23 34.26 45.09 -20.57
CA VAL A 23 34.63 43.67 -20.49
C VAL A 23 36.10 43.52 -20.10
N VAL A 24 36.37 42.95 -18.93
CA VAL A 24 37.71 42.46 -18.54
C VAL A 24 37.85 41.00 -18.93
N LYS A 25 38.72 40.70 -19.89
CA LYS A 25 39.11 39.33 -20.27
C LYS A 25 39.98 38.70 -19.17
N LYS A 26 39.49 37.70 -18.48
CA LYS A 26 40.29 36.79 -17.64
C LYS A 26 40.83 35.63 -18.48
N GLN A 27 42.15 35.49 -18.46
CA GLN A 27 42.89 34.36 -19.04
C GLN A 27 42.53 33.07 -18.29
N GLN A 28 42.14 32.02 -19.03
CA GLN A 28 41.92 30.68 -18.50
C GLN A 28 43.25 29.93 -18.39
N THR A 29 43.66 29.60 -17.18
CA THR A 29 44.70 28.62 -16.88
C THR A 29 44.15 27.22 -17.06
N LYS A 30 44.76 26.41 -17.93
CA LYS A 30 44.44 24.99 -18.15
C LYS A 30 44.84 24.17 -16.90
N GLN A 31 43.91 23.54 -16.23
CA GLN A 31 44.15 22.46 -15.27
C GLN A 31 44.26 21.11 -15.99
N PRO A 32 45.07 20.15 -15.46
CA PRO A 32 45.27 18.85 -16.07
C PRO A 32 44.04 17.94 -15.89
N PRO A 33 43.86 16.88 -16.72
CA PRO A 33 42.68 16.06 -16.76
C PRO A 33 42.56 15.18 -15.47
N THR A 34 41.53 15.41 -14.71
CA THR A 34 41.13 14.52 -13.63
C THR A 34 40.51 13.26 -14.22
N HIS A 35 41.01 12.09 -13.81
CA HIS A 35 40.45 10.77 -14.10
C HIS A 35 38.97 10.73 -13.68
N LYS A 36 38.07 10.47 -14.65
CA LYS A 36 36.69 10.15 -14.40
C LYS A 36 36.62 8.78 -13.69
N VAL A 37 36.36 8.80 -12.41
CA VAL A 37 35.85 7.62 -11.71
C VAL A 37 34.50 7.28 -12.35
N GLN A 38 34.35 6.05 -12.86
CA GLN A 38 33.09 5.54 -13.38
C GLN A 38 32.03 5.64 -12.28
N GLY A 39 31.07 6.55 -12.47
CA GLY A 39 29.96 6.70 -11.55
C GLY A 39 29.10 5.45 -11.56
N GLU A 40 28.91 4.84 -10.40
CA GLU A 40 27.85 3.89 -10.16
C GLU A 40 26.51 4.53 -10.62
N GLU A 41 25.83 3.88 -11.56
CA GLU A 41 24.48 4.26 -11.96
C GLU A 41 23.57 4.17 -10.73
N VAL A 42 23.23 5.31 -10.14
CA VAL A 42 22.24 5.39 -9.07
C VAL A 42 20.91 4.93 -9.64
N ALA A 43 20.49 3.73 -9.24
CA ALA A 43 19.24 3.14 -9.67
C ALA A 43 18.08 4.11 -9.40
N ALA A 44 17.25 4.36 -10.42
CA ALA A 44 16.12 5.29 -10.33
C ALA A 44 15.16 4.91 -9.21
N VAL A 45 15.09 5.74 -8.18
CA VAL A 45 14.21 5.55 -7.01
C VAL A 45 12.76 5.81 -7.42
N LYS A 46 11.86 4.87 -7.14
CA LYS A 46 10.42 5.04 -7.37
C LYS A 46 9.90 6.17 -6.45
N SER A 47 9.49 7.28 -7.05
CA SER A 47 8.91 8.41 -6.31
C SER A 47 7.60 8.02 -5.63
N GLY A 48 7.39 8.52 -4.43
CA GLY A 48 6.13 8.38 -3.69
C GLY A 48 6.05 7.20 -2.71
N LEU A 49 6.92 6.19 -2.79
CA LEU A 49 7.00 5.15 -1.77
C LEU A 49 7.72 5.68 -0.52
N HIS A 50 7.30 5.15 0.64
CA HIS A 50 7.87 5.50 1.93
C HIS A 50 9.41 5.33 1.96
N PRO A 51 10.19 6.22 2.63
CA PRO A 51 11.66 6.11 2.68
C PRO A 51 12.19 4.76 3.16
N ARG A 52 11.53 4.10 4.12
CA ARG A 52 11.88 2.77 4.63
C ARG A 52 11.47 1.62 3.71
N ASN A 53 10.70 1.88 2.64
CA ASN A 53 10.22 0.81 1.76
C ASN A 53 11.37 0.23 0.94
N ARG A 54 11.67 -1.05 1.11
CA ARG A 54 12.77 -1.77 0.43
C ARG A 54 12.57 -1.87 -1.09
N HIS A 55 11.35 -1.62 -1.58
CA HIS A 55 10.98 -1.77 -2.99
C HIS A 55 11.05 -0.46 -3.79
N ARG A 56 11.75 0.56 -3.30
CA ARG A 56 11.91 1.85 -3.99
C ARG A 56 12.81 1.77 -5.23
N GLY A 57 13.78 0.85 -5.22
CA GLY A 57 14.74 0.65 -6.31
C GLY A 57 14.28 -0.30 -7.40
N GLN A 58 15.18 -0.59 -8.32
CA GLN A 58 15.04 -1.70 -9.26
C GLN A 58 15.25 -3.03 -8.53
N TYR A 59 14.63 -4.09 -9.03
CA TYR A 59 14.81 -5.43 -8.45
C TYR A 59 16.13 -6.04 -8.94
N ASP A 60 16.88 -6.63 -8.02
CA ASP A 60 18.04 -7.47 -8.30
C ASP A 60 17.55 -8.86 -8.73
N PHE A 61 17.27 -9.04 -10.02
CA PHE A 61 16.80 -10.31 -10.56
C PHE A 61 17.79 -11.47 -10.36
N PRO A 62 19.12 -11.30 -10.51
CA PRO A 62 20.07 -12.34 -10.12
C PRO A 62 19.90 -12.85 -8.68
N ALA A 63 19.78 -11.94 -7.71
CA ALA A 63 19.56 -12.33 -6.32
C ALA A 63 18.18 -12.99 -6.10
N LEU A 64 17.13 -12.51 -6.77
CA LEU A 64 15.78 -13.08 -6.71
C LEU A 64 15.73 -14.50 -7.30
N ILE A 65 16.41 -14.74 -8.42
CA ILE A 65 16.51 -16.05 -9.06
C ILE A 65 17.28 -17.03 -8.18
N LYS A 66 18.31 -16.55 -7.47
CA LYS A 66 19.08 -17.39 -6.55
C LYS A 66 18.22 -17.98 -5.43
N VAL A 67 17.25 -17.22 -4.91
CA VAL A 67 16.34 -17.68 -3.84
C VAL A 67 15.10 -18.42 -4.36
N VAL A 68 14.66 -18.14 -5.60
CA VAL A 68 13.56 -18.84 -6.29
C VAL A 68 13.97 -19.11 -7.74
N PRO A 69 14.65 -20.23 -8.01
CA PRO A 69 15.17 -20.54 -9.35
C PRO A 69 14.11 -20.63 -10.44
N GLU A 70 12.89 -21.01 -10.10
CA GLU A 70 11.75 -21.10 -11.02
C GLU A 70 11.41 -19.74 -11.66
N LEU A 71 11.76 -18.64 -11.02
CA LEU A 71 11.55 -17.29 -11.54
C LEU A 71 12.33 -17.04 -12.83
N GLN A 72 13.45 -17.73 -13.06
CA GLN A 72 14.34 -17.51 -14.20
C GLN A 72 13.62 -17.61 -15.54
N SER A 73 12.74 -18.60 -15.70
CA SER A 73 11.98 -18.83 -16.95
C SER A 73 10.95 -17.72 -17.27
N HIS A 74 10.64 -16.87 -16.29
CA HIS A 74 9.67 -15.78 -16.39
C HIS A 74 10.32 -14.39 -16.49
N VAL A 75 11.65 -14.31 -16.35
CA VAL A 75 12.39 -13.05 -16.44
C VAL A 75 12.70 -12.71 -17.90
N MET A 76 12.50 -11.44 -18.25
CA MET A 76 12.71 -10.93 -19.60
C MET A 76 13.32 -9.52 -19.56
N LYS A 77 13.85 -9.03 -20.67
CA LYS A 77 14.27 -7.63 -20.80
C LYS A 77 13.11 -6.76 -21.32
N ASN A 78 12.93 -5.60 -20.71
CA ASN A 78 12.02 -4.60 -21.24
C ASN A 78 12.66 -3.87 -22.45
N PRO A 79 11.94 -2.99 -23.18
CA PRO A 79 12.49 -2.26 -24.35
C PRO A 79 13.67 -1.35 -24.01
N LYS A 80 13.90 -1.05 -22.72
CA LYS A 80 15.07 -0.28 -22.25
C LYS A 80 16.25 -1.17 -21.85
N GLY A 81 16.20 -2.48 -22.14
CA GLY A 81 17.23 -3.45 -21.78
C GLY A 81 17.25 -3.87 -20.29
N GLN A 82 16.34 -3.37 -19.45
CA GLN A 82 16.27 -3.68 -18.03
C GLN A 82 15.52 -4.98 -17.79
N TRP A 83 15.97 -5.77 -16.82
CA TRP A 83 15.30 -6.98 -16.37
C TRP A 83 13.91 -6.68 -15.80
N THR A 84 12.94 -7.52 -16.11
CA THR A 84 11.55 -7.42 -15.68
C THR A 84 10.85 -8.77 -15.85
N ILE A 85 9.58 -8.85 -15.43
CA ILE A 85 8.69 -9.97 -15.74
C ILE A 85 7.51 -9.49 -16.58
N ASN A 86 6.75 -10.44 -17.12
CA ASN A 86 5.42 -10.13 -17.65
C ASN A 86 4.43 -10.01 -16.48
N PHE A 87 4.07 -8.78 -16.08
CA PHE A 87 3.09 -8.55 -15.01
C PHE A 87 1.65 -8.95 -15.36
N ALA A 88 1.37 -9.40 -16.59
CA ALA A 88 0.10 -10.01 -16.95
C ALA A 88 0.08 -11.53 -16.73
N ASP A 89 1.23 -12.13 -16.47
CA ASP A 89 1.36 -13.57 -16.16
C ASP A 89 1.21 -13.79 -14.63
N PRO A 90 0.14 -14.50 -14.18
CA PRO A 90 -0.08 -14.80 -12.78
C PRO A 90 1.06 -15.58 -12.13
N ILE A 91 1.63 -16.51 -12.84
CA ILE A 91 2.71 -17.36 -12.35
C ILE A 91 3.96 -16.52 -12.11
N ALA A 92 4.34 -15.68 -13.10
CA ALA A 92 5.48 -14.79 -12.98
C ALA A 92 5.35 -13.83 -11.77
N VAL A 93 4.16 -13.26 -11.56
CA VAL A 93 3.91 -12.35 -10.43
C VAL A 93 3.96 -13.09 -9.09
N LYS A 94 3.38 -14.30 -9.00
CA LYS A 94 3.45 -15.12 -7.78
C LYS A 94 4.90 -15.51 -7.46
N LEU A 95 5.68 -15.94 -8.43
CA LEU A 95 7.10 -16.28 -8.27
C LEU A 95 7.94 -15.07 -7.88
N LEU A 96 7.69 -13.90 -8.48
CA LEU A 96 8.35 -12.66 -8.08
C LEU A 96 8.04 -12.30 -6.62
N ASN A 97 6.77 -12.37 -6.20
CA ASN A 97 6.39 -12.11 -4.82
C ASN A 97 7.03 -13.11 -3.86
N LYS A 98 7.04 -14.41 -4.19
CA LYS A 98 7.74 -15.45 -3.41
C LYS A 98 9.21 -15.10 -3.25
N ALA A 99 9.89 -14.71 -4.32
CA ALA A 99 11.29 -14.34 -4.30
C ALA A 99 11.55 -13.05 -3.48
N LEU A 100 10.69 -12.05 -3.60
CA LEU A 100 10.78 -10.82 -2.80
C LEU A 100 10.61 -11.11 -1.30
N LEU A 101 9.65 -11.95 -0.93
CA LEU A 101 9.44 -12.35 0.47
C LEU A 101 10.60 -13.16 1.02
N ALA A 102 11.14 -14.08 0.25
CA ALA A 102 12.30 -14.86 0.66
C ALA A 102 13.56 -13.98 0.83
N LEU A 103 13.87 -13.15 -0.17
CA LEU A 103 15.10 -12.35 -0.20
C LEU A 103 15.09 -11.22 0.84
N HIS A 104 14.00 -10.47 0.93
CA HIS A 104 13.96 -9.25 1.73
C HIS A 104 13.37 -9.43 3.13
N TYR A 105 12.52 -10.46 3.33
CA TYR A 105 11.79 -10.65 4.58
C TYR A 105 12.11 -11.99 5.27
N GLY A 106 12.88 -12.86 4.62
CA GLY A 106 13.27 -14.16 5.16
C GLY A 106 12.09 -15.14 5.28
N VAL A 107 11.03 -14.93 4.49
CA VAL A 107 9.86 -15.82 4.41
C VAL A 107 10.08 -16.78 3.24
N THR A 108 10.57 -17.99 3.55
CA THR A 108 11.00 -18.96 2.54
C THR A 108 9.86 -19.82 1.99
N TYR A 109 8.82 -20.05 2.79
CA TYR A 109 7.59 -20.70 2.34
C TYR A 109 6.49 -19.67 2.22
N TRP A 110 6.08 -19.38 1.00
CA TRP A 110 4.93 -18.56 0.70
C TRP A 110 4.27 -19.03 -0.59
N ASP A 111 3.03 -19.41 -0.52
CA ASP A 111 2.20 -19.79 -1.65
C ASP A 111 0.76 -19.35 -1.42
N ILE A 112 0.02 -19.17 -2.49
CA ILE A 112 -1.41 -18.85 -2.47
C ILE A 112 -2.13 -19.80 -3.44
N PRO A 113 -3.33 -20.30 -3.07
CA PRO A 113 -4.11 -21.15 -3.97
C PRO A 113 -4.50 -20.42 -5.26
N GLU A 114 -4.79 -21.17 -6.30
CA GLU A 114 -5.26 -20.58 -7.54
C GLU A 114 -6.57 -19.80 -7.36
N GLY A 115 -6.65 -18.62 -7.97
CA GLY A 115 -7.83 -17.75 -7.89
C GLY A 115 -7.85 -16.82 -6.66
N PHE A 116 -6.87 -16.89 -5.76
CA PHE A 116 -6.71 -15.94 -4.66
C PHE A 116 -5.89 -14.72 -5.07
N LEU A 117 -6.06 -13.63 -4.32
CA LEU A 117 -5.39 -12.37 -4.60
C LEU A 117 -3.88 -12.46 -4.39
N CYS A 118 -3.11 -12.20 -5.43
CA CYS A 118 -1.67 -12.00 -5.34
C CYS A 118 -1.37 -10.52 -5.01
N PRO A 119 -0.86 -10.20 -3.80
CA PRO A 119 -0.73 -8.83 -3.34
C PRO A 119 0.44 -8.10 -4.02
N PRO A 120 0.30 -6.82 -4.42
CA PRO A 120 1.44 -6.00 -4.84
C PRO A 120 2.27 -5.58 -3.63
N ILE A 121 3.33 -6.32 -3.29
CA ILE A 121 4.15 -6.14 -2.08
C ILE A 121 4.59 -4.68 -1.85
N PRO A 122 5.09 -3.92 -2.86
CA PRO A 122 5.56 -2.56 -2.60
C PRO A 122 4.49 -1.64 -1.99
N GLY A 123 3.25 -1.70 -2.48
CA GLY A 123 2.15 -0.89 -1.94
C GLY A 123 1.69 -1.38 -0.57
N ARG A 124 1.83 -2.67 -0.28
CA ARG A 124 1.49 -3.25 1.03
C ARG A 124 2.52 -2.84 2.09
N ALA A 125 3.81 -2.90 1.75
CA ALA A 125 4.88 -2.41 2.61
C ALA A 125 4.74 -0.90 2.88
N ASP A 126 4.34 -0.11 1.87
CA ASP A 126 4.09 1.33 2.03
C ASP A 126 3.04 1.61 3.11
N TYR A 127 1.95 0.86 3.12
CA TYR A 127 0.89 0.99 4.12
C TYR A 127 1.42 0.69 5.53
N ILE A 128 2.14 -0.41 5.73
CA ILE A 128 2.71 -0.78 7.03
C ILE A 128 3.69 0.27 7.53
N HIS A 129 4.58 0.81 6.69
CA HIS A 129 5.52 1.86 7.10
C HIS A 129 4.80 3.15 7.51
N ARG A 130 3.75 3.56 6.80
CA ARG A 130 2.98 4.77 7.14
C ARG A 130 2.13 4.60 8.40
N VAL A 131 1.63 3.39 8.64
CA VAL A 131 0.95 3.08 9.91
C VAL A 131 1.97 3.09 11.07
N ALA A 132 3.19 2.60 10.86
CA ALA A 132 4.26 2.75 11.85
C ALA A 132 4.59 4.22 12.16
N ASP A 133 4.60 5.09 11.16
CA ASP A 133 4.77 6.54 11.38
C ASP A 133 3.61 7.16 12.16
N LEU A 134 2.38 6.65 11.96
CA LEU A 134 1.23 7.08 12.76
C LEU A 134 1.43 6.78 14.25
N LEU A 135 1.95 5.58 14.58
CA LEU A 135 2.23 5.19 15.95
C LEU A 135 3.40 5.99 16.56
N LEU A 136 4.44 6.26 15.78
CA LEU A 136 5.60 7.05 16.21
C LEU A 136 5.25 8.52 16.49
N LYS A 137 4.19 9.06 15.87
CA LYS A 137 3.67 10.41 16.22
C LYS A 137 3.06 10.45 17.61
N ASP A 138 2.39 9.38 18.03
CA ASP A 138 1.82 9.29 19.38
C ASP A 138 2.90 8.93 20.43
N ASN A 139 3.85 8.09 20.06
CA ASN A 139 4.95 7.64 20.92
C ASN A 139 6.27 7.61 20.15
N PRO A 140 7.08 8.70 20.16
CA PRO A 140 8.36 8.74 19.47
C PRO A 140 9.39 7.71 19.94
N GLN A 141 9.24 7.19 21.17
CA GLN A 141 10.11 6.17 21.78
C GLN A 141 9.46 4.78 21.75
N LEU A 142 8.57 4.54 20.79
CA LEU A 142 7.84 3.30 20.68
C LEU A 142 8.76 2.07 20.64
N ASN A 143 8.60 1.18 21.62
CA ASN A 143 9.12 -0.15 21.53
C ASN A 143 8.19 -0.98 20.64
N HIS A 144 8.65 -1.30 19.45
CA HIS A 144 7.86 -2.02 18.46
C HIS A 144 7.39 -3.42 18.92
N SER A 145 8.13 -4.10 19.82
CA SER A 145 7.72 -5.40 20.36
C SER A 145 6.43 -5.35 21.19
N GLN A 146 6.02 -4.17 21.65
CA GLN A 146 4.77 -3.95 22.38
C GLN A 146 3.55 -3.77 21.46
N VAL A 147 3.74 -3.67 20.15
CA VAL A 147 2.66 -3.47 19.20
C VAL A 147 1.94 -4.79 18.92
N THR A 148 0.65 -4.82 19.21
CA THR A 148 -0.25 -5.90 18.80
C THR A 148 -1.21 -5.34 17.75
N ALA A 149 -1.29 -5.96 16.60
CA ALA A 149 -2.08 -5.51 15.48
C ALA A 149 -3.14 -6.54 15.07
N LEU A 150 -4.23 -6.07 14.47
CA LEU A 150 -5.29 -6.92 13.95
C LEU A 150 -5.49 -6.63 12.45
N ASP A 151 -5.34 -7.63 11.60
CA ASP A 151 -5.60 -7.53 10.17
C ASP A 151 -6.98 -8.08 9.82
N ILE A 152 -7.85 -7.22 9.27
CA ILE A 152 -9.19 -7.57 8.84
C ILE A 152 -9.18 -7.93 7.36
N GLY A 153 -9.54 -9.18 7.05
CA GLY A 153 -9.41 -9.73 5.71
C GLY A 153 -7.96 -10.08 5.40
N VAL A 154 -7.35 -10.94 6.25
CA VAL A 154 -5.94 -11.33 6.12
C VAL A 154 -5.62 -12.01 4.78
N GLY A 155 -6.64 -12.60 4.16
CA GLY A 155 -6.53 -13.33 2.91
C GLY A 155 -5.62 -14.55 2.99
N ALA A 156 -5.59 -15.33 1.92
CA ALA A 156 -4.70 -16.48 1.81
C ALA A 156 -3.21 -16.10 1.75
N ASN A 157 -2.90 -14.84 1.54
CA ASN A 157 -1.53 -14.33 1.35
C ASN A 157 -0.85 -13.84 2.64
N CYS A 158 -1.57 -13.52 3.69
CA CYS A 158 -1.09 -13.08 5.01
C CYS A 158 -0.11 -11.89 4.96
N ILE A 159 -0.24 -11.00 3.97
CA ILE A 159 0.84 -10.06 3.62
C ILE A 159 1.09 -8.99 4.68
N TYR A 160 0.06 -8.40 5.30
CA TYR A 160 0.26 -7.34 6.30
C TYR A 160 0.89 -7.87 7.58
N PRO A 161 0.44 -9.00 8.17
CA PRO A 161 1.14 -9.64 9.28
C PRO A 161 2.59 -9.99 8.96
N ILE A 162 2.87 -10.59 7.78
CA ILE A 162 4.24 -10.89 7.35
C ILE A 162 5.12 -9.64 7.38
N LEU A 163 4.66 -8.55 6.76
CA LEU A 163 5.42 -7.31 6.69
C LEU A 163 5.60 -6.66 8.07
N GLY A 164 4.54 -6.67 8.90
CA GLY A 164 4.61 -6.09 10.24
C GLY A 164 5.54 -6.86 11.18
N VAL A 165 5.54 -8.19 11.13
CA VAL A 165 6.50 -9.02 11.88
C VAL A 165 7.93 -8.75 11.40
N THR A 166 8.16 -8.82 10.10
CA THR A 166 9.52 -8.82 9.56
C THR A 166 10.20 -7.46 9.54
N GLU A 167 9.43 -6.36 9.44
CA GLU A 167 9.96 -4.99 9.48
C GLU A 167 10.03 -4.41 10.90
N TYR A 168 9.12 -4.82 11.79
CA TYR A 168 8.95 -4.16 13.09
C TYR A 168 8.88 -5.10 14.28
N GLY A 169 8.78 -6.42 14.10
CA GLY A 169 8.62 -7.38 15.20
C GLY A 169 7.24 -7.30 15.89
N TRP A 170 6.21 -6.80 15.21
CA TRP A 170 4.85 -6.71 15.76
C TRP A 170 4.21 -8.07 15.95
N SER A 171 3.34 -8.20 16.94
CA SER A 171 2.46 -9.36 17.07
C SER A 171 1.13 -9.11 16.36
N TRP A 172 0.56 -10.16 15.75
CA TRP A 172 -0.60 -10.02 14.89
C TRP A 172 -1.69 -11.05 15.18
N VAL A 173 -2.93 -10.61 15.05
CA VAL A 173 -4.07 -11.47 14.76
C VAL A 173 -4.52 -11.16 13.34
N GLY A 174 -4.63 -12.17 12.49
CA GLY A 174 -5.21 -12.05 11.14
C GLY A 174 -6.58 -12.71 11.11
N SER A 175 -7.61 -12.01 10.67
CA SER A 175 -8.96 -12.55 10.56
C SER A 175 -9.48 -12.59 9.14
N ASP A 176 -10.23 -13.61 8.80
CA ASP A 176 -10.93 -13.72 7.51
C ASP A 176 -12.25 -14.48 7.67
N VAL A 177 -13.22 -14.22 6.79
CA VAL A 177 -14.49 -14.94 6.70
C VAL A 177 -14.37 -16.24 5.89
N ASP A 178 -13.30 -16.36 5.08
CA ASP A 178 -13.07 -17.54 4.27
C ASP A 178 -12.13 -18.52 4.98
N PRO A 179 -12.62 -19.74 5.30
CA PRO A 179 -11.81 -20.75 5.98
C PRO A 179 -10.59 -21.22 5.18
N VAL A 180 -10.64 -21.14 3.84
CA VAL A 180 -9.50 -21.49 2.99
C VAL A 180 -8.39 -20.45 3.15
N SER A 181 -8.73 -19.16 3.19
CA SER A 181 -7.80 -18.06 3.47
C SER A 181 -7.14 -18.23 4.84
N VAL A 182 -7.92 -18.48 5.89
CA VAL A 182 -7.41 -18.69 7.25
C VAL A 182 -6.46 -19.88 7.32
N LYS A 183 -6.84 -21.01 6.69
CA LYS A 183 -6.01 -22.23 6.64
C LYS A 183 -4.68 -21.97 5.93
N GLN A 184 -4.72 -21.28 4.77
CA GLN A 184 -3.51 -20.99 4.00
C GLN A 184 -2.60 -20.00 4.74
N ALA A 185 -3.16 -18.94 5.31
CA ALA A 185 -2.40 -18.00 6.14
C ALA A 185 -1.72 -18.70 7.31
N SER A 186 -2.45 -19.58 8.02
CA SER A 186 -1.90 -20.40 9.11
C SER A 186 -0.78 -21.32 8.64
N LEU A 187 -0.90 -21.91 7.45
CA LEU A 187 0.15 -22.75 6.87
C LEU A 187 1.42 -21.93 6.58
N ILE A 188 1.28 -20.73 6.02
CA ILE A 188 2.41 -19.82 5.80
C ILE A 188 3.11 -19.51 7.13
N VAL A 189 2.34 -19.19 8.17
CA VAL A 189 2.88 -18.89 9.51
C VAL A 189 3.65 -20.09 10.08
N GLN A 190 3.04 -21.27 10.07
CA GLN A 190 3.63 -22.49 10.60
C GLN A 190 4.89 -22.95 9.85
N SER A 191 4.97 -22.63 8.56
CA SER A 191 6.10 -23.03 7.70
C SER A 191 7.30 -22.06 7.76
N ASN A 192 7.20 -20.97 8.52
CA ASN A 192 8.26 -19.97 8.64
C ASN A 192 8.54 -19.65 10.10
N SER A 193 9.69 -20.11 10.63
CA SER A 193 10.07 -19.91 12.02
C SER A 193 10.06 -18.44 12.47
N ARG A 194 10.34 -17.52 11.54
CA ARG A 194 10.32 -16.08 11.78
C ARG A 194 8.91 -15.52 12.07
N LEU A 195 7.86 -16.22 11.64
CA LEU A 195 6.47 -15.82 11.83
C LEU A 195 5.78 -16.53 12.98
N GLN A 196 6.30 -17.70 13.37
CA GLN A 196 5.77 -18.50 14.46
C GLN A 196 5.82 -17.70 15.77
N GLY A 197 4.75 -17.83 16.57
CA GLY A 197 4.60 -17.09 17.83
C GLY A 197 4.22 -15.60 17.67
N HIS A 198 4.32 -15.04 16.45
CA HIS A 198 3.98 -13.65 16.19
C HIS A 198 2.61 -13.47 15.51
N ILE A 199 2.07 -14.49 14.85
CA ILE A 199 0.82 -14.38 14.08
C ILE A 199 -0.13 -15.49 14.49
N GLU A 200 -1.34 -15.11 14.91
CA GLU A 200 -2.52 -15.99 15.09
C GLU A 200 -3.51 -15.71 13.97
N CYS A 201 -4.02 -16.75 13.31
CA CYS A 201 -5.09 -16.60 12.31
C CYS A 201 -6.42 -17.05 12.87
N ARG A 202 -7.50 -16.25 12.72
CA ARG A 202 -8.82 -16.49 13.27
C ARG A 202 -9.89 -16.47 12.18
N LEU A 203 -10.81 -17.43 12.22
CA LEU A 203 -11.97 -17.44 11.34
C LEU A 203 -13.07 -16.53 11.90
N GLN A 204 -13.54 -15.57 11.09
CA GLN A 204 -14.75 -14.82 11.37
C GLN A 204 -15.97 -15.65 10.95
N ASN A 205 -16.63 -16.26 11.90
CA ASN A 205 -17.76 -17.16 11.64
C ASN A 205 -19.04 -16.43 11.21
N ASN A 206 -19.13 -15.12 11.43
CA ASN A 206 -20.27 -14.33 11.03
C ASN A 206 -19.86 -13.18 10.12
N SER A 207 -20.14 -13.30 8.82
CA SER A 207 -19.82 -12.27 7.82
C SER A 207 -20.54 -10.92 8.06
N GLN A 208 -21.52 -10.89 8.97
CA GLN A 208 -22.17 -9.66 9.39
C GLN A 208 -21.36 -8.89 10.43
N HIS A 209 -20.27 -9.42 10.95
CA HIS A 209 -19.38 -8.77 11.91
C HIS A 209 -17.98 -8.61 11.35
N ILE A 210 -17.28 -7.60 11.81
CA ILE A 210 -15.91 -7.28 11.44
C ILE A 210 -14.98 -7.54 12.63
N PHE A 211 -15.29 -6.97 13.77
CA PHE A 211 -14.52 -7.09 15.02
C PHE A 211 -15.16 -8.04 16.03
N GLN A 212 -16.48 -8.03 16.09
CA GLN A 212 -17.23 -8.89 17.01
C GLN A 212 -16.99 -10.37 16.66
N GLY A 213 -16.64 -11.18 17.65
CA GLY A 213 -16.25 -12.58 17.49
C GLY A 213 -14.75 -12.77 17.16
N ILE A 214 -14.03 -11.71 16.78
CA ILE A 214 -12.58 -11.73 16.55
C ILE A 214 -11.85 -11.14 17.76
N ILE A 215 -12.19 -9.94 18.20
CA ILE A 215 -11.62 -9.32 19.40
C ILE A 215 -12.26 -9.97 20.63
N ARG A 216 -11.45 -10.61 21.46
CA ARG A 216 -11.88 -11.29 22.67
C ARG A 216 -11.87 -10.34 23.87
N ALA A 217 -12.59 -10.69 24.91
CA ALA A 217 -12.57 -9.94 26.16
C ALA A 217 -11.13 -9.85 26.73
N GLY A 218 -10.74 -8.66 27.15
CA GLY A 218 -9.39 -8.40 27.69
C GLY A 218 -8.28 -8.23 26.65
N GLU A 219 -8.51 -8.55 25.38
CA GLU A 219 -7.52 -8.26 24.34
C GLU A 219 -7.45 -6.76 24.01
N ARG A 220 -6.25 -6.27 23.73
CA ARG A 220 -6.02 -4.89 23.34
C ARG A 220 -5.11 -4.83 22.12
N TYR A 221 -5.52 -4.08 21.11
CA TYR A 221 -4.81 -3.91 19.84
C TYR A 221 -4.32 -2.48 19.67
N THR A 222 -3.06 -2.30 19.37
CA THR A 222 -2.47 -1.00 19.09
C THR A 222 -3.03 -0.42 17.79
N LEU A 223 -3.28 -1.28 16.81
CA LEU A 223 -3.85 -0.87 15.53
C LEU A 223 -4.62 -2.00 14.85
N THR A 224 -5.49 -1.60 13.93
CA THR A 224 -6.04 -2.52 12.92
C THR A 224 -5.56 -2.13 11.54
N THR A 225 -5.44 -3.11 10.64
CA THR A 225 -5.28 -2.91 9.19
C THR A 225 -6.45 -3.55 8.45
N CYS A 226 -6.80 -2.99 7.29
CA CYS A 226 -7.80 -3.57 6.43
C CYS A 226 -7.57 -3.16 4.98
N ASN A 227 -7.70 -4.12 4.08
CA ASN A 227 -7.82 -3.88 2.64
C ASN A 227 -9.23 -4.33 2.22
N PRO A 228 -10.22 -3.43 2.25
CA PRO A 228 -11.61 -3.82 2.09
C PRO A 228 -11.91 -4.35 0.69
N PRO A 229 -12.99 -5.15 0.51
CA PRO A 229 -13.48 -5.51 -0.81
C PRO A 229 -13.94 -4.27 -1.56
N PHE A 230 -13.52 -4.12 -2.83
CA PHE A 230 -13.72 -2.86 -3.58
C PHE A 230 -14.99 -2.83 -4.42
N HIS A 231 -15.55 -4.00 -4.77
CA HIS A 231 -16.65 -4.13 -5.71
C HIS A 231 -17.98 -4.40 -5.00
N ALA A 232 -19.07 -3.88 -5.54
CA ALA A 232 -20.41 -4.09 -5.00
C ALA A 232 -21.02 -5.44 -5.41
N SER A 233 -20.48 -6.06 -6.48
CA SER A 233 -20.91 -7.35 -7.01
C SER A 233 -19.77 -8.09 -7.70
N LEU A 234 -19.92 -9.39 -7.90
CA LEU A 234 -18.99 -10.19 -8.68
C LEU A 234 -18.93 -9.72 -10.13
N ALA A 235 -20.06 -9.27 -10.70
CA ALA A 235 -20.14 -8.73 -12.06
C ALA A 235 -19.28 -7.46 -12.19
N ASP A 236 -19.33 -6.55 -11.23
CA ASP A 236 -18.50 -5.34 -11.19
C ASP A 236 -17.01 -5.70 -11.08
N ALA A 237 -16.68 -6.70 -10.28
CA ALA A 237 -15.31 -7.19 -10.15
C ALA A 237 -14.78 -7.75 -11.47
N GLN A 238 -15.59 -8.52 -12.19
CA GLN A 238 -15.25 -9.07 -13.51
C GLN A 238 -15.10 -7.97 -14.56
N GLN A 239 -15.98 -6.98 -14.61
CA GLN A 239 -15.87 -5.84 -15.51
C GLN A 239 -14.61 -5.01 -15.22
N GLY A 240 -14.30 -4.76 -13.94
CA GLY A 240 -13.08 -4.08 -13.53
C GLY A 240 -11.82 -4.81 -13.98
N THR A 241 -11.83 -6.13 -13.92
CA THR A 241 -10.78 -7.03 -14.42
C THR A 241 -10.63 -6.92 -15.92
N GLN A 242 -11.75 -6.99 -16.67
CA GLN A 242 -11.76 -6.88 -18.12
C GLN A 242 -11.23 -5.53 -18.62
N ARG A 243 -11.64 -4.41 -17.99
CA ARG A 243 -11.11 -3.06 -18.31
C ARG A 243 -9.60 -2.96 -18.10
N LYS A 244 -9.05 -3.58 -17.04
CA LYS A 244 -7.61 -3.61 -16.79
C LYS A 244 -6.89 -4.40 -17.88
N LEU A 245 -7.43 -5.55 -18.30
CA LEU A 245 -6.87 -6.35 -19.42
C LEU A 245 -6.83 -5.54 -20.72
N THR A 246 -7.95 -4.92 -21.08
CA THR A 246 -8.06 -4.11 -22.29
C THR A 246 -7.06 -2.95 -22.27
N ASN A 247 -6.90 -2.26 -21.13
CA ASN A 247 -5.93 -1.18 -20.97
C ASN A 247 -4.47 -1.67 -21.05
N LEU A 248 -4.16 -2.84 -20.48
CA LEU A 248 -2.83 -3.44 -20.59
C LEU A 248 -2.52 -3.84 -22.03
N GLN A 249 -3.46 -4.45 -22.75
CA GLN A 249 -3.33 -4.80 -24.16
C GLN A 249 -3.18 -3.55 -25.04
N ALA A 250 -3.99 -2.50 -24.79
CA ALA A 250 -3.88 -1.23 -25.51
C ALA A 250 -2.50 -0.56 -25.29
N ASN A 251 -1.99 -0.59 -24.06
CA ASN A 251 -0.67 -0.08 -23.75
C ASN A 251 0.47 -0.92 -24.37
N GLN A 252 0.29 -2.25 -24.50
CA GLN A 252 1.23 -3.13 -25.19
C GLN A 252 1.24 -2.86 -26.70
N ARG A 253 0.07 -2.67 -27.32
CA ARG A 253 -0.07 -2.28 -28.73
C ARG A 253 0.60 -0.93 -29.03
N LYS A 254 0.36 0.08 -28.18
CA LYS A 254 1.02 1.41 -28.31
C LYS A 254 2.54 1.34 -28.20
N LYS A 255 3.09 0.30 -27.54
CA LYS A 255 4.52 0.06 -27.38
C LYS A 255 5.10 -0.91 -28.43
N GLY A 256 4.36 -1.24 -29.50
CA GLY A 256 4.82 -2.10 -30.62
C GLY A 256 5.05 -3.56 -30.24
N ARG A 257 4.44 -4.06 -29.15
CA ARG A 257 4.53 -5.47 -28.74
C ARG A 257 3.45 -6.30 -29.43
N LEU A 258 3.84 -7.45 -29.98
CA LEU A 258 2.88 -8.48 -30.43
C LEU A 258 2.02 -8.89 -29.23
N VAL A 259 0.73 -8.61 -29.32
CA VAL A 259 -0.25 -9.08 -28.35
C VAL A 259 -0.50 -10.54 -28.67
N THR A 260 0.10 -11.45 -27.92
CA THR A 260 -0.33 -12.86 -27.95
C THR A 260 -1.80 -12.90 -27.52
N PRO A 261 -2.69 -13.58 -28.28
CA PRO A 261 -4.06 -13.78 -27.84
C PRO A 261 -4.00 -14.56 -26.52
N THR A 262 -4.28 -13.89 -25.42
CA THR A 262 -4.49 -14.58 -24.15
C THR A 262 -5.76 -15.39 -24.32
N SER A 263 -5.66 -16.71 -24.12
CA SER A 263 -6.80 -17.60 -24.07
C SER A 263 -7.87 -17.00 -23.17
N SER A 264 -9.14 -17.20 -23.49
CA SER A 264 -10.31 -16.67 -22.77
C SER A 264 -10.38 -17.04 -21.29
N HIS A 265 -9.38 -17.77 -20.78
CA HIS A 265 -9.20 -18.23 -19.40
C HIS A 265 -8.06 -17.54 -18.66
N SER A 266 -7.35 -16.54 -19.22
CA SER A 266 -6.35 -15.82 -18.45
C SER A 266 -7.04 -14.92 -17.41
N ARG A 267 -7.36 -15.52 -16.26
CA ARG A 267 -7.70 -14.79 -15.05
C ARG A 267 -6.48 -13.94 -14.72
N LEU A 268 -6.69 -12.61 -14.64
CA LEU A 268 -5.62 -11.71 -14.21
C LEU A 268 -5.10 -12.11 -12.82
N ASN A 269 -3.85 -11.76 -12.53
CA ASN A 269 -3.16 -11.86 -11.25
C ASN A 269 -3.88 -11.23 -10.05
N PHE A 270 -5.03 -10.61 -10.28
CA PHE A 270 -5.90 -10.01 -9.29
C PHE A 270 -7.22 -10.78 -9.17
N GLY A 271 -7.24 -12.07 -9.54
CA GLY A 271 -8.35 -12.96 -9.27
C GLY A 271 -8.37 -13.22 -7.77
N GLY A 272 -9.23 -12.54 -7.02
CA GLY A 272 -9.55 -12.93 -5.66
C GLY A 272 -10.78 -13.82 -5.65
N GLN A 273 -10.92 -14.64 -4.62
CA GLN A 273 -12.16 -15.34 -4.31
C GLN A 273 -13.27 -14.33 -4.01
N LYS A 274 -14.50 -14.76 -4.05
CA LYS A 274 -15.69 -13.88 -3.92
C LYS A 274 -15.59 -12.92 -2.74
N ALA A 275 -15.13 -13.39 -1.58
CA ALA A 275 -15.05 -12.58 -0.35
C ALA A 275 -13.93 -11.52 -0.36
N GLU A 276 -12.82 -11.74 -1.10
CA GLU A 276 -11.71 -10.78 -1.20
C GLU A 276 -12.01 -9.61 -2.13
N LEU A 277 -12.91 -9.80 -3.12
CA LEU A 277 -13.14 -8.83 -4.18
C LEU A 277 -14.37 -7.98 -3.98
N TRP A 278 -15.44 -8.54 -3.43
CA TRP A 278 -16.72 -7.87 -3.38
C TRP A 278 -17.51 -8.18 -2.11
N CYS A 279 -18.33 -7.21 -1.71
CA CYS A 279 -19.36 -7.39 -0.69
C CYS A 279 -20.64 -6.63 -1.11
N PRO A 280 -21.82 -6.99 -0.57
CA PRO A 280 -23.03 -6.21 -0.81
C PRO A 280 -22.83 -4.73 -0.46
N GLY A 281 -23.11 -3.83 -1.44
CA GLY A 281 -22.87 -2.40 -1.31
C GLY A 281 -21.43 -1.92 -1.49
N GLY A 282 -20.47 -2.83 -1.69
CA GLY A 282 -19.08 -2.55 -2.01
C GLY A 282 -18.30 -1.83 -0.91
N GLU A 283 -17.19 -1.18 -1.30
CA GLU A 283 -16.28 -0.50 -0.37
C GLU A 283 -17.00 0.45 0.58
N ALA A 284 -17.94 1.26 0.09
CA ALA A 284 -18.64 2.24 0.92
C ALA A 284 -19.46 1.59 2.05
N ALA A 285 -20.18 0.51 1.75
CA ALA A 285 -20.96 -0.22 2.76
C ALA A 285 -20.05 -0.93 3.76
N PHE A 286 -18.96 -1.54 3.29
CA PHE A 286 -18.00 -2.22 4.15
C PHE A 286 -17.34 -1.28 5.15
N ILE A 287 -16.76 -0.17 4.66
CA ILE A 287 -16.08 0.80 5.55
C ILE A 287 -17.06 1.51 6.48
N GLY A 288 -18.29 1.76 6.03
CA GLY A 288 -19.35 2.31 6.86
C GLY A 288 -19.73 1.37 8.03
N LYS A 289 -19.83 0.07 7.75
CA LYS A 289 -20.05 -0.95 8.76
C LYS A 289 -18.86 -1.08 9.72
N MET A 290 -17.63 -1.08 9.17
CA MET A 290 -16.41 -1.10 9.97
C MET A 290 -16.34 0.09 10.93
N ALA A 291 -16.65 1.31 10.45
CA ALA A 291 -16.70 2.49 11.26
C ALA A 291 -17.75 2.38 12.40
N ALA A 292 -18.97 1.91 12.09
CA ALA A 292 -20.03 1.75 13.08
C ALA A 292 -19.67 0.72 14.15
N GLU A 293 -19.16 -0.45 13.76
CA GLU A 293 -18.81 -1.50 14.70
C GLU A 293 -17.57 -1.17 15.54
N SER A 294 -16.63 -0.38 14.98
CA SER A 294 -15.40 0.01 15.70
C SER A 294 -15.66 0.79 16.99
N GLN A 295 -16.79 1.51 17.08
CA GLN A 295 -17.17 2.25 18.30
C GLN A 295 -17.32 1.31 19.52
N GLN A 296 -17.79 0.07 19.31
CA GLN A 296 -17.95 -0.91 20.40
C GLN A 296 -16.61 -1.39 20.97
N PHE A 297 -15.53 -1.20 20.22
CA PHE A 297 -14.16 -1.62 20.57
C PHE A 297 -13.23 -0.43 20.85
N ALA A 298 -13.80 0.75 21.12
CA ALA A 298 -13.07 2.00 21.36
C ALA A 298 -12.02 1.89 22.47
N GLU A 299 -12.24 1.07 23.50
CA GLU A 299 -11.30 0.87 24.62
C GLU A 299 -10.27 -0.24 24.35
N GLN A 300 -10.55 -1.13 23.39
CA GLN A 300 -9.68 -2.25 23.05
C GLN A 300 -8.76 -1.98 21.86
N VAL A 301 -9.03 -0.95 21.06
CA VAL A 301 -8.22 -0.59 19.88
C VAL A 301 -7.81 0.87 19.93
N LEU A 302 -6.49 1.12 19.87
CA LEU A 302 -5.97 2.48 19.89
C LEU A 302 -6.18 3.20 18.56
N TRP A 303 -5.81 2.55 17.44
CA TRP A 303 -5.99 3.07 16.08
C TRP A 303 -6.68 2.05 15.19
N PHE A 304 -7.80 2.43 14.63
CA PHE A 304 -8.39 1.70 13.51
C PHE A 304 -7.86 2.27 12.22
N THR A 305 -7.52 1.41 11.24
CA THR A 305 -7.13 1.88 9.91
C THR A 305 -7.73 1.03 8.80
N THR A 306 -8.03 1.64 7.65
CA THR A 306 -8.49 0.94 6.45
C THR A 306 -8.06 1.65 5.19
N LEU A 307 -7.66 0.88 4.17
CA LEU A 307 -7.44 1.41 2.84
C LEU A 307 -8.76 1.88 2.23
N ILE A 308 -8.70 2.94 1.43
CA ILE A 308 -9.84 3.43 0.64
C ILE A 308 -9.39 3.65 -0.80
N SER A 309 -10.03 2.95 -1.74
CA SER A 309 -9.71 3.06 -3.15
C SER A 309 -10.35 4.30 -3.81
N LYS A 310 -11.61 4.59 -3.46
CA LYS A 310 -12.39 5.70 -4.03
C LYS A 310 -12.34 6.93 -3.12
N GLY A 311 -11.79 8.05 -3.64
CA GLY A 311 -11.70 9.30 -2.88
C GLY A 311 -13.02 9.80 -2.31
N ASP A 312 -14.11 9.60 -3.05
CA ASP A 312 -15.46 10.02 -2.63
C ASP A 312 -15.93 9.35 -1.35
N ASN A 313 -15.49 8.12 -1.09
CA ASN A 313 -15.82 7.37 0.13
C ASN A 313 -15.21 7.98 1.40
N VAL A 314 -14.10 8.70 1.28
CA VAL A 314 -13.42 9.35 2.42
C VAL A 314 -14.31 10.37 3.11
N ARG A 315 -15.00 11.22 2.32
CA ARG A 315 -15.88 12.27 2.89
C ARG A 315 -17.06 11.67 3.66
N GLY A 316 -17.67 10.62 3.10
CA GLY A 316 -18.77 9.89 3.77
C GLY A 316 -18.31 9.26 5.09
N MET A 317 -17.18 8.56 5.05
CA MET A 317 -16.60 7.92 6.22
C MET A 317 -16.22 8.92 7.31
N LYS A 318 -15.57 10.05 6.96
CA LYS A 318 -15.24 11.10 7.95
C LYS A 318 -16.47 11.59 8.69
N LYS A 319 -17.53 11.98 7.95
CA LYS A 319 -18.79 12.44 8.56
C LYS A 319 -19.41 11.39 9.50
N GLN A 320 -19.33 10.13 9.13
CA GLN A 320 -19.83 9.04 9.97
C GLN A 320 -19.00 8.90 11.25
N LEU A 321 -17.66 8.89 11.14
CA LEU A 321 -16.75 8.80 12.28
C LEU A 321 -16.90 9.97 13.25
N GLU A 322 -17.08 11.20 12.74
CA GLU A 322 -17.38 12.39 13.54
C GLU A 322 -18.68 12.20 14.35
N LYS A 323 -19.75 11.67 13.71
CA LYS A 323 -21.01 11.37 14.39
C LYS A 323 -20.90 10.27 15.43
N LEU A 324 -20.00 9.31 15.23
CA LEU A 324 -19.72 8.22 16.15
C LEU A 324 -18.84 8.65 17.33
N GLY A 325 -18.34 9.89 17.33
CA GLY A 325 -17.52 10.42 18.41
C GLY A 325 -16.04 10.13 18.34
N ALA A 326 -15.52 9.82 17.13
CA ALA A 326 -14.07 9.65 16.92
C ALA A 326 -13.33 10.93 17.30
N GLN A 327 -12.34 10.81 18.19
CA GLN A 327 -11.55 11.93 18.72
C GLN A 327 -10.40 12.34 17.78
N SER A 328 -9.99 11.44 16.90
CA SER A 328 -8.95 11.69 15.90
C SER A 328 -9.28 10.97 14.59
N ILE A 329 -9.19 11.69 13.48
CA ILE A 329 -9.40 11.15 12.14
C ILE A 329 -8.29 11.68 11.24
N GLN A 330 -7.48 10.80 10.66
CA GLN A 330 -6.40 11.14 9.76
C GLN A 330 -6.60 10.46 8.40
N VAL A 331 -6.36 11.21 7.32
CA VAL A 331 -6.32 10.67 5.96
C VAL A 331 -4.88 10.74 5.50
N VAL A 332 -4.29 9.59 5.20
CA VAL A 332 -2.90 9.49 4.79
C VAL A 332 -2.85 9.05 3.33
N GLU A 333 -2.33 9.91 2.48
CA GLU A 333 -2.14 9.59 1.07
C GLU A 333 -0.87 8.77 0.88
N MET A 334 -0.96 7.81 -0.05
CA MET A 334 0.12 6.94 -0.47
C MET A 334 0.24 7.03 -1.99
N ALA A 335 1.44 7.31 -2.49
CA ALA A 335 1.68 7.42 -3.92
C ALA A 335 2.65 6.31 -4.37
N GLN A 336 2.31 5.66 -5.48
CA GLN A 336 3.20 4.74 -6.18
C GLN A 336 3.18 5.08 -7.68
N GLY A 337 4.14 5.87 -8.13
CA GLY A 337 4.13 6.44 -9.47
C GLY A 337 2.89 7.32 -9.68
N GLN A 338 2.09 7.03 -10.70
CA GLN A 338 0.86 7.78 -10.98
C GLN A 338 -0.36 7.28 -10.17
N LYS A 339 -0.24 6.19 -9.42
CA LYS A 339 -1.34 5.65 -8.62
C LYS A 339 -1.33 6.29 -7.25
N ILE A 340 -2.38 7.04 -6.93
CA ILE A 340 -2.66 7.55 -5.58
C ILE A 340 -3.60 6.57 -4.90
N SER A 341 -3.21 6.06 -3.76
CA SER A 341 -4.03 5.33 -2.81
C SER A 341 -4.02 6.06 -1.47
N ARG A 342 -4.88 5.69 -0.56
CA ARG A 342 -4.96 6.30 0.77
C ARG A 342 -5.50 5.33 1.78
N PHE A 343 -5.22 5.61 3.06
CA PHE A 343 -5.95 5.00 4.15
C PHE A 343 -6.53 6.08 5.07
N VAL A 344 -7.60 5.73 5.74
CA VAL A 344 -8.15 6.50 6.85
C VAL A 344 -7.76 5.80 8.15
N ALA A 345 -7.24 6.57 9.09
CA ALA A 345 -6.98 6.15 10.46
C ALA A 345 -7.89 6.93 11.39
N TRP A 346 -8.45 6.26 12.41
CA TRP A 346 -9.26 6.91 13.43
C TRP A 346 -9.05 6.29 14.80
N SER A 347 -9.29 7.10 15.82
CA SER A 347 -9.24 6.71 17.22
C SER A 347 -10.39 7.35 17.99
N PHE A 348 -11.01 6.60 18.87
CA PHE A 348 -12.00 7.11 19.82
C PHE A 348 -11.34 7.66 21.11
N GLN A 349 -10.01 7.49 21.22
CA GLN A 349 -9.23 8.00 22.33
C GLN A 349 -8.66 9.39 21.99
N ASN A 350 -8.73 10.33 22.94
CA ASN A 350 -8.09 11.62 22.82
C ASN A 350 -6.56 11.49 22.98
N ALA A 351 -5.83 12.59 22.80
CA ALA A 351 -4.37 12.58 22.83
C ALA A 351 -3.79 12.12 24.18
N GLU A 352 -4.41 12.46 25.29
CA GLU A 352 -3.97 12.07 26.64
C GLU A 352 -4.24 10.59 26.89
N GLN A 353 -5.41 10.09 26.50
CA GLN A 353 -5.76 8.67 26.59
C GLN A 353 -4.80 7.82 25.74
N ARG A 354 -4.41 8.29 24.54
CA ARG A 354 -3.42 7.58 23.72
C ARG A 354 -2.03 7.56 24.37
N LYS A 355 -1.62 8.59 25.10
CA LYS A 355 -0.38 8.56 25.89
C LYS A 355 -0.45 7.52 27.01
N LEU A 356 -1.57 7.49 27.76
CA LEU A 356 -1.80 6.50 28.83
C LEU A 356 -1.84 5.06 28.32
N TRP A 357 -2.30 4.85 27.07
CA TRP A 357 -2.29 3.53 26.44
C TRP A 357 -0.90 2.87 26.46
N TRP A 358 0.13 3.64 26.19
CA TRP A 358 1.51 3.16 26.14
C TRP A 358 2.09 2.89 27.53
N GLN A 359 1.68 3.67 28.54
CA GLN A 359 2.11 3.48 29.93
C GLN A 359 1.53 2.21 30.55
N ALA A 360 0.31 1.80 30.18
CA ALA A 360 -0.33 0.58 30.66
C ALA A 360 0.23 -0.71 30.05
N LYS A 361 1.17 -0.63 29.11
CA LYS A 361 1.86 -1.77 28.47
C LYS A 361 3.32 -1.94 28.96
N CYS A 362 3.78 -1.08 29.87
CA CYS A 362 5.09 -1.16 30.52
C CYS A 362 5.01 -2.01 31.83
#